data_0a2e0b06c18982b14370993b586518a6
#
_entry.id   0a2e0b06c18982b14370993b586518a6
#
_cell.length_a   1.000
_cell.length_b   1.000
_cell.length_c   1.000
_cell.angle_alpha   90.00
_cell.angle_beta   90.00
_cell.angle_gamma   90.00
#
_symmetry.space_group_name_H-M   'P 1'
#
loop_
_entity.id
_entity.type
_entity.pdbx_description
1 polymer ?
#
loop_
_entity_poly.entity_id
_entity_poly.type
_entity_poly.pdbx_seq_one_letter_code
_entity_poly.pdbx_strand_id
1 'polypeptide(L)'
;MTNPVKIPHMPKSEYDNLIRRQYVSRIAFGACDQPYIAPFMYVFDGKFLYFLSTKYGRKMEYFSQNPKVSVEIEEYSPDMSAFTFVSLRGILEEVQDLAKKKVVRRQFVDMIREKKLSPLVLTALGHKPDDPLDAIVKEERSAVWKLTGVKDIVALKNG
;
A
#
# COMPACT_ATOMS: atom_id res chain seq x y z
N MET A 1 -22.85 -25.33 23.55
CA MET A 1 -22.02 -24.23 23.10
C MET A 1 -22.20 -24.02 21.59
N THR A 2 -22.47 -22.80 21.17
CA THR A 2 -22.71 -22.50 19.76
C THR A 2 -21.42 -22.04 19.09
N ASN A 3 -21.10 -22.63 17.93
CA ASN A 3 -19.92 -22.19 17.16
C ASN A 3 -20.16 -20.81 16.53
N PRO A 4 -19.15 -19.95 16.46
CA PRO A 4 -19.30 -18.66 15.80
C PRO A 4 -19.53 -18.83 14.29
N VAL A 5 -20.30 -17.94 13.73
CA VAL A 5 -20.42 -17.84 12.27
C VAL A 5 -19.14 -17.24 11.72
N LYS A 6 -18.56 -17.91 10.73
CA LYS A 6 -17.30 -17.46 10.13
C LYS A 6 -17.57 -16.58 8.91
N ILE A 7 -16.77 -15.53 8.77
CA ILE A 7 -16.82 -14.66 7.59
C ILE A 7 -16.24 -15.44 6.41
N PRO A 8 -16.92 -15.44 5.24
CA PRO A 8 -16.41 -16.14 4.06
C PRO A 8 -15.07 -15.59 3.55
N HIS A 9 -14.25 -16.49 3.02
CA HIS A 9 -12.98 -16.12 2.38
C HIS A 9 -13.20 -15.66 0.95
N MET A 10 -12.34 -14.74 0.50
CA MET A 10 -12.28 -14.34 -0.91
C MET A 10 -11.21 -15.16 -1.65
N PRO A 11 -11.52 -15.67 -2.84
CA PRO A 11 -10.48 -16.26 -3.70
C PRO A 11 -9.55 -15.20 -4.26
N LYS A 12 -8.40 -15.64 -4.78
CA LYS A 12 -7.35 -14.75 -5.29
C LYS A 12 -7.85 -13.75 -6.34
N SER A 13 -8.70 -14.19 -7.27
CA SER A 13 -9.25 -13.29 -8.29
C SER A 13 -10.01 -12.13 -7.70
N GLU A 14 -10.75 -12.36 -6.61
CA GLU A 14 -11.54 -11.32 -5.95
C GLU A 14 -10.65 -10.35 -5.16
N TYR A 15 -9.68 -10.87 -4.39
CA TYR A 15 -8.82 -9.95 -3.64
C TYR A 15 -7.83 -9.20 -4.54
N ASP A 16 -7.41 -9.79 -5.67
CA ASP A 16 -6.62 -9.06 -6.66
C ASP A 16 -7.44 -7.89 -7.24
N ASN A 17 -8.73 -8.09 -7.48
CA ASN A 17 -9.62 -7.01 -7.94
C ASN A 17 -9.80 -5.93 -6.87
N LEU A 18 -9.90 -6.31 -5.60
CA LEU A 18 -9.95 -5.35 -4.50
C LEU A 18 -8.68 -4.49 -4.50
N ILE A 19 -7.52 -5.11 -4.61
CA ILE A 19 -6.23 -4.42 -4.64
C ILE A 19 -6.17 -3.44 -5.82
N ARG A 20 -6.66 -3.84 -6.99
CA ARG A 20 -6.67 -2.96 -8.18
C ARG A 20 -7.62 -1.77 -8.05
N ARG A 21 -8.74 -1.95 -7.37
CA ARG A 21 -9.73 -0.87 -7.22
C ARG A 21 -9.29 0.18 -6.21
N GLN A 22 -8.62 -0.22 -5.15
CA GLN A 22 -8.21 0.66 -4.08
C GLN A 22 -6.82 1.26 -4.37
N TYR A 23 -6.45 2.27 -3.62
CA TYR A 23 -5.16 2.94 -3.78
C TYR A 23 -4.53 3.37 -2.45
N VAL A 24 -5.21 3.12 -1.34
CA VAL A 24 -4.68 3.37 0.00
C VAL A 24 -4.63 2.05 0.76
N SER A 25 -3.49 1.77 1.35
CA SER A 25 -3.28 0.63 2.24
C SER A 25 -2.91 1.13 3.62
N ARG A 26 -2.90 0.22 4.58
CA ARG A 26 -2.30 0.44 5.89
C ARG A 26 -1.17 -0.54 6.06
N ILE A 27 0.02 -0.04 6.43
CA ILE A 27 1.17 -0.90 6.70
C ILE A 27 1.43 -0.90 8.20
N ALA A 28 1.45 -2.09 8.77
CA ALA A 28 1.79 -2.32 10.18
C ALA A 28 3.24 -2.77 10.26
N PHE A 29 4.05 -2.01 11.01
CA PHE A 29 5.46 -2.29 11.27
C PHE A 29 5.58 -2.87 12.67
N GLY A 30 6.35 -3.95 12.80
CA GLY A 30 6.51 -4.67 14.06
C GLY A 30 7.85 -4.45 14.75
N ALA A 31 8.63 -3.46 14.31
CA ALA A 31 9.90 -3.14 14.95
C ALA A 31 9.68 -2.46 16.31
N CYS A 32 10.69 -2.55 17.18
CA CYS A 32 10.65 -2.00 18.54
C CYS A 32 9.57 -2.65 19.42
N ASP A 33 9.36 -2.11 20.60
CA ASP A 33 8.39 -2.63 21.58
C ASP A 33 6.95 -2.32 21.20
N GLN A 34 6.75 -1.24 20.45
CA GLN A 34 5.43 -0.74 20.11
C GLN A 34 5.19 -0.87 18.62
N PRO A 35 4.19 -1.64 18.17
CA PRO A 35 3.83 -1.67 16.76
C PRO A 35 3.43 -0.28 16.26
N TYR A 36 3.72 -0.01 14.98
CA TYR A 36 3.39 1.24 14.34
C TYR A 36 2.59 0.96 13.07
N ILE A 37 1.53 1.72 12.84
CA ILE A 37 0.71 1.59 11.65
C ILE A 37 0.59 2.96 10.96
N ALA A 38 0.68 2.96 9.63
CA ALA A 38 0.54 4.18 8.85
C ALA A 38 -0.15 3.90 7.52
N PRO A 39 -0.93 4.88 6.99
CA PRO A 39 -1.51 4.75 5.66
C PRO A 39 -0.44 5.01 4.59
N PHE A 40 -0.54 4.26 3.49
CA PHE A 40 0.33 4.41 2.31
C PHE A 40 -0.50 4.26 1.05
N MET A 41 -0.36 5.20 0.13
CA MET A 41 -0.83 4.97 -1.23
C MET A 41 0.06 3.91 -1.88
N TYR A 42 -0.51 3.14 -2.79
CA TYR A 42 0.22 2.06 -3.46
C TYR A 42 -0.19 1.96 -4.92
N VAL A 43 0.65 1.29 -5.68
CA VAL A 43 0.32 0.80 -7.02
C VAL A 43 0.56 -0.70 -7.08
N PHE A 44 -0.18 -1.37 -7.95
CA PHE A 44 -0.14 -2.83 -8.09
C PHE A 44 0.07 -3.17 -9.57
N ASP A 45 1.12 -3.94 -9.87
CA ASP A 45 1.43 -4.32 -11.24
C ASP A 45 0.81 -5.66 -11.67
N GLY A 46 -0.08 -6.21 -10.83
CA GLY A 46 -0.69 -7.53 -11.02
C GLY A 46 0.02 -8.63 -10.26
N LYS A 47 1.22 -8.37 -9.76
CA LYS A 47 2.02 -9.33 -9.00
C LYS A 47 2.55 -8.72 -7.70
N PHE A 48 3.06 -7.50 -7.74
CA PHE A 48 3.67 -6.84 -6.60
C PHE A 48 3.00 -5.53 -6.27
N LEU A 49 2.98 -5.22 -4.98
CA LEU A 49 2.61 -3.91 -4.45
C LEU A 49 3.85 -3.05 -4.29
N TYR A 50 3.75 -1.78 -4.69
CA TYR A 50 4.82 -0.81 -4.55
C TYR A 50 4.31 0.42 -3.81
N PHE A 51 5.20 1.00 -3.02
CA PHE A 51 4.90 2.17 -2.19
C PHE A 51 5.97 3.23 -2.40
N LEU A 52 5.58 4.50 -2.27
CA LEU A 52 6.54 5.59 -2.17
C LEU A 52 6.55 6.10 -0.74
N SER A 53 7.72 6.16 -0.13
CA SER A 53 7.89 6.64 1.23
C SER A 53 8.79 7.86 1.26
N THR A 54 8.39 8.88 2.02
CA THR A 54 9.32 9.97 2.34
C THR A 54 10.55 9.41 3.02
N LYS A 55 11.70 10.06 2.83
CA LYS A 55 13.00 9.56 3.31
C LYS A 55 13.28 9.92 4.77
N TYR A 56 12.24 10.24 5.55
CA TYR A 56 12.36 10.60 6.95
C TYR A 56 11.15 10.10 7.74
N GLY A 57 11.24 10.17 9.07
CA GLY A 57 10.15 9.87 9.96
C GLY A 57 10.18 8.46 10.53
N ARG A 58 9.18 8.13 11.35
CA ARG A 58 9.10 6.85 12.07
C ARG A 58 9.07 5.65 11.16
N LYS A 59 8.37 5.75 10.02
CA LYS A 59 8.28 4.64 9.07
C LYS A 59 9.64 4.21 8.53
N MET A 60 10.56 5.17 8.31
CA MET A 60 11.92 4.85 7.88
C MET A 60 12.72 4.18 8.98
N GLU A 61 12.56 4.63 10.22
CA GLU A 61 13.21 4.02 11.39
C GLU A 61 12.73 2.58 11.57
N TYR A 62 11.41 2.34 11.53
CA TYR A 62 10.84 1.01 11.68
C TYR A 62 11.28 0.09 10.54
N PHE A 63 11.24 0.59 9.31
CA PHE A 63 11.67 -0.18 8.14
C PHE A 63 13.14 -0.61 8.26
N SER A 64 14.04 0.29 8.69
CA SER A 64 15.46 -0.02 8.80
C SER A 64 15.75 -1.02 9.91
N GLN A 65 14.94 -1.06 10.97
CA GLN A 65 15.09 -2.01 12.06
C GLN A 65 14.54 -3.39 11.72
N ASN A 66 13.37 -3.43 11.05
CA ASN A 66 12.72 -4.69 10.69
C ASN A 66 11.82 -4.47 9.47
N PRO A 67 12.19 -5.03 8.32
CA PRO A 67 11.40 -4.86 7.10
C PRO A 67 10.17 -5.77 7.01
N LYS A 68 9.95 -6.64 7.99
CA LYS A 68 8.76 -7.51 8.03
C LYS A 68 7.54 -6.68 8.40
N VAL A 69 6.49 -6.76 7.58
CA VAL A 69 5.29 -5.94 7.72
C VAL A 69 4.04 -6.75 7.45
N SER A 70 2.91 -6.18 7.84
CA SER A 70 1.59 -6.61 7.36
C SER A 70 0.95 -5.44 6.62
N VAL A 71 0.38 -5.71 5.46
CA VAL A 71 -0.29 -4.72 4.63
C VAL A 71 -1.76 -5.06 4.56
N GLU A 72 -2.62 -4.08 4.81
CA GLU A 72 -4.08 -4.29 4.77
C GLU A 72 -4.70 -3.33 3.77
N ILE A 73 -5.64 -3.85 2.98
CA ILE A 73 -6.43 -3.09 2.01
C ILE A 73 -7.89 -3.46 2.22
N GLU A 74 -8.77 -2.47 2.28
CA GLU A 74 -10.18 -2.69 2.58
C GLU A 74 -11.09 -1.85 1.69
N GLU A 75 -12.33 -2.30 1.59
CA GLU A 75 -13.40 -1.56 0.94
C GLU A 75 -14.69 -1.86 1.69
N TYR A 76 -15.46 -0.83 2.02
CA TYR A 76 -16.72 -1.03 2.70
C TYR A 76 -17.72 0.08 2.35
N SER A 77 -19.00 -0.27 2.37
CA SER A 77 -20.08 0.72 2.26
C SER A 77 -20.28 1.38 3.61
N PRO A 78 -20.82 2.63 3.64
CA PRO A 78 -21.03 3.34 4.90
C PRO A 78 -21.89 2.60 5.93
N ASP A 79 -22.86 1.80 5.47
CA ASP A 79 -23.72 1.01 6.35
C ASP A 79 -23.19 -0.39 6.63
N MET A 80 -22.00 -0.71 6.13
CA MET A 80 -21.33 -2.01 6.30
C MET A 80 -22.08 -3.18 5.65
N SER A 81 -23.01 -2.91 4.76
CA SER A 81 -23.69 -3.98 4.01
C SER A 81 -22.76 -4.68 3.03
N ALA A 82 -21.74 -3.98 2.55
CA ALA A 82 -20.67 -4.54 1.74
C ALA A 82 -19.34 -4.24 2.42
N PHE A 83 -18.60 -5.29 2.75
CA PHE A 83 -17.31 -5.18 3.43
C PHE A 83 -16.36 -6.26 2.92
N THR A 84 -15.19 -5.84 2.46
CA THR A 84 -14.12 -6.75 2.03
C THR A 84 -12.79 -6.23 2.53
N PHE A 85 -11.87 -7.15 2.87
CA PHE A 85 -10.50 -6.76 3.16
C PHE A 85 -9.52 -7.88 2.84
N VAL A 86 -8.28 -7.50 2.61
CA VAL A 86 -7.17 -8.43 2.45
C VAL A 86 -6.01 -7.96 3.32
N SER A 87 -5.40 -8.92 4.01
CA SER A 87 -4.19 -8.70 4.81
C SER A 87 -3.08 -9.59 4.25
N LEU A 88 -1.93 -8.98 3.99
CA LEU A 88 -0.79 -9.64 3.37
C LEU A 88 0.42 -9.45 4.30
N ARG A 89 1.03 -10.55 4.74
CA ARG A 89 2.30 -10.50 5.45
C ARG A 89 3.43 -10.63 4.45
N GLY A 90 4.45 -9.81 4.61
CA GLY A 90 5.58 -9.86 3.69
C GLY A 90 6.75 -9.04 4.20
N ILE A 91 7.68 -8.79 3.30
CA ILE A 91 8.91 -8.06 3.59
C ILE A 91 8.99 -6.86 2.64
N LEU A 92 9.21 -5.67 3.20
CA LEU A 92 9.48 -4.50 2.37
C LEU A 92 10.93 -4.53 1.92
N GLU A 93 11.14 -4.29 0.64
CA GLU A 93 12.45 -4.24 0.02
C GLU A 93 12.57 -2.91 -0.73
N GLU A 94 13.67 -2.18 -0.49
CA GLU A 94 13.90 -0.95 -1.23
C GLU A 94 14.36 -1.27 -2.65
N VAL A 95 13.67 -0.67 -3.64
CA VAL A 95 14.02 -0.84 -5.04
C VAL A 95 15.20 0.07 -5.35
N GLN A 96 16.31 -0.51 -5.83
CA GLN A 96 17.55 0.21 -6.14
C GLN A 96 17.71 0.47 -7.64
N ASP A 97 17.15 -0.38 -8.50
CA ASP A 97 17.26 -0.23 -9.94
C ASP A 97 16.56 1.05 -10.41
N LEU A 98 17.32 1.94 -11.05
CA LEU A 98 16.83 3.25 -11.51
C LEU A 98 15.70 3.13 -12.53
N ALA A 99 15.80 2.18 -13.45
CA ALA A 99 14.77 1.96 -14.46
C ALA A 99 13.46 1.51 -13.82
N LYS A 100 13.54 0.61 -12.85
CA LYS A 100 12.37 0.11 -12.11
C LYS A 100 11.75 1.22 -11.26
N LYS A 101 12.55 2.04 -10.61
CA LYS A 101 12.05 3.17 -9.82
C LYS A 101 11.25 4.13 -10.69
N LYS A 102 11.73 4.43 -11.90
CA LYS A 102 11.01 5.28 -12.83
C LYS A 102 9.67 4.70 -13.25
N VAL A 103 9.64 3.40 -13.53
CA VAL A 103 8.40 2.68 -13.88
C VAL A 103 7.38 2.81 -12.75
N VAL A 104 7.79 2.54 -11.51
CA VAL A 104 6.90 2.61 -10.34
C VAL A 104 6.40 4.05 -10.16
N ARG A 105 7.28 5.05 -10.22
CA ARG A 105 6.88 6.45 -10.08
C ARG A 105 5.91 6.87 -11.18
N ARG A 106 6.10 6.39 -12.41
CA ARG A 106 5.15 6.64 -13.49
C ARG A 106 3.79 6.03 -13.19
N GLN A 107 3.75 4.83 -12.62
CA GLN A 107 2.51 4.20 -12.21
C GLN A 107 1.77 5.04 -11.16
N PHE A 108 2.48 5.68 -10.23
CA PHE A 108 1.87 6.59 -9.26
C PHE A 108 1.27 7.82 -9.95
N VAL A 109 1.98 8.41 -10.92
CA VAL A 109 1.44 9.53 -11.70
C VAL A 109 0.15 9.13 -12.40
N ASP A 110 0.17 7.98 -13.06
CA ASP A 110 -1.01 7.47 -13.78
C ASP A 110 -2.18 7.22 -12.83
N MET A 111 -1.92 6.62 -11.67
CA MET A 111 -2.96 6.36 -10.66
C MET A 111 -3.56 7.66 -10.13
N ILE A 112 -2.75 8.67 -9.83
CA ILE A 112 -3.23 9.96 -9.35
C ILE A 112 -4.14 10.62 -10.39
N ARG A 113 -3.77 10.54 -11.67
CA ARG A 113 -4.60 11.08 -12.76
C ARG A 113 -5.90 10.30 -12.93
N GLU A 114 -5.83 8.97 -12.98
CA GLU A 114 -7.01 8.12 -13.18
C GLU A 114 -8.01 8.25 -12.05
N LYS A 115 -7.54 8.31 -10.82
CA LYS A 115 -8.38 8.47 -9.63
C LYS A 115 -8.78 9.91 -9.37
N LYS A 116 -8.27 10.86 -10.16
CA LYS A 116 -8.53 12.30 -10.02
C LYS A 116 -8.27 12.80 -8.59
N LEU A 117 -7.13 12.39 -8.04
CA LEU A 117 -6.77 12.76 -6.68
C LEU A 117 -6.35 14.23 -6.60
N SER A 118 -6.59 14.84 -5.44
CA SER A 118 -6.19 16.21 -5.18
C SER A 118 -4.66 16.38 -5.25
N PRO A 119 -4.15 17.53 -5.75
CA PRO A 119 -2.73 17.83 -5.67
C PRO A 119 -2.15 17.79 -4.25
N LEU A 120 -2.99 17.86 -3.22
CA LEU A 120 -2.56 17.77 -1.83
C LEU A 120 -1.92 16.43 -1.50
N VAL A 121 -2.19 15.36 -2.29
CA VAL A 121 -1.54 14.05 -2.10
C VAL A 121 -0.04 14.12 -2.33
N LEU A 122 0.45 15.11 -3.07
CA LEU A 122 1.87 15.24 -3.38
C LEU A 122 2.71 15.46 -2.12
N THR A 123 2.16 16.06 -1.08
CA THR A 123 2.87 16.26 0.19
C THR A 123 3.25 14.94 0.85
N ALA A 124 2.38 13.92 0.73
CA ALA A 124 2.67 12.58 1.25
C ALA A 124 3.82 11.90 0.50
N LEU A 125 4.16 12.39 -0.68
CA LEU A 125 5.23 11.84 -1.53
C LEU A 125 6.50 12.71 -1.50
N GLY A 126 6.53 13.75 -0.66
CA GLY A 126 7.68 14.63 -0.51
C GLY A 126 7.73 15.79 -1.50
N HIS A 127 6.62 16.09 -2.17
CA HIS A 127 6.50 17.17 -3.14
C HIS A 127 5.57 18.28 -2.65
N LYS A 128 5.67 19.46 -3.26
CA LYS A 128 4.73 20.55 -2.99
C LYS A 128 3.45 20.33 -3.78
N PRO A 129 2.29 20.77 -3.26
CA PRO A 129 1.02 20.61 -3.99
C PRO A 129 0.98 21.27 -5.36
N ASP A 130 1.77 22.33 -5.57
CA ASP A 130 1.87 23.04 -6.84
C ASP A 130 2.95 22.51 -7.78
N ASP A 131 3.70 21.48 -7.37
CA ASP A 131 4.66 20.82 -8.26
C ASP A 131 3.90 20.11 -9.39
N PRO A 132 4.49 20.04 -10.61
CA PRO A 132 3.88 19.22 -11.66
C PRO A 132 3.95 17.74 -11.28
N LEU A 133 2.96 16.95 -11.69
CA LEU A 133 2.92 15.51 -11.38
C LEU A 133 4.18 14.79 -11.84
N ASP A 134 4.74 15.21 -12.99
CA ASP A 134 5.95 14.59 -13.53
C ASP A 134 7.18 14.77 -12.61
N ALA A 135 7.13 15.69 -11.65
CA ALA A 135 8.20 15.82 -10.65
C ALA A 135 8.37 14.54 -9.82
N ILE A 136 7.30 13.75 -9.64
CA ILE A 136 7.39 12.45 -8.96
C ILE A 136 8.38 11.54 -9.67
N VAL A 137 8.38 11.57 -11.01
CA VAL A 137 9.29 10.73 -11.82
C VAL A 137 10.67 11.34 -11.92
N LYS A 138 10.77 12.65 -12.08
CA LYS A 138 12.02 13.36 -12.36
C LYS A 138 12.88 13.59 -11.12
N GLU A 139 12.29 13.70 -9.94
CA GLU A 139 12.97 14.02 -8.70
C GLU A 139 12.86 12.87 -7.70
N GLU A 140 13.99 12.45 -7.14
CA GLU A 140 14.05 11.36 -6.18
C GLU A 140 13.81 11.83 -4.75
N ARG A 141 12.60 12.33 -4.46
CA ARG A 141 12.23 12.81 -3.13
C ARG A 141 11.64 11.73 -2.22
N SER A 142 11.45 10.52 -2.74
CA SER A 142 10.90 9.39 -2.00
C SER A 142 11.68 8.12 -2.28
N ALA A 143 11.68 7.21 -1.31
CA ALA A 143 12.16 5.86 -1.51
C ALA A 143 11.06 5.02 -2.16
N VAL A 144 11.43 4.06 -3.00
CA VAL A 144 10.51 3.11 -3.61
C VAL A 144 10.62 1.78 -2.88
N TRP A 145 9.51 1.33 -2.30
CA TRP A 145 9.44 0.04 -1.60
C TRP A 145 8.59 -0.94 -2.38
N LYS A 146 9.00 -2.21 -2.32
CA LYS A 146 8.31 -3.33 -2.93
C LYS A 146 7.97 -4.34 -1.84
N LEU A 147 6.75 -4.85 -1.83
CA LEU A 147 6.36 -5.93 -0.92
C LEU A 147 6.74 -7.27 -1.56
N THR A 148 7.63 -8.02 -0.89
CA THR A 148 8.12 -9.33 -1.35
C THR A 148 7.84 -10.39 -0.31
N GLY A 149 8.05 -11.67 -0.68
CA GLY A 149 7.91 -12.78 0.25
C GLY A 149 6.54 -12.87 0.89
N VAL A 150 5.50 -12.53 0.16
CA VAL A 150 4.12 -12.51 0.68
C VAL A 150 3.69 -13.90 1.09
N LYS A 151 3.15 -14.01 2.30
CA LYS A 151 2.60 -15.24 2.87
C LYS A 151 1.47 -14.90 3.83
N ASP A 152 0.76 -15.93 4.31
CA ASP A 152 -0.32 -15.77 5.29
C ASP A 152 -1.35 -14.73 4.85
N ILE A 153 -1.83 -14.90 3.62
CA ILE A 153 -2.85 -14.01 3.07
C ILE A 153 -4.20 -14.32 3.71
N VAL A 154 -4.83 -13.30 4.31
CA VAL A 154 -6.20 -13.40 4.82
C VAL A 154 -7.06 -12.45 4.02
N ALA A 155 -8.04 -12.97 3.31
CA ALA A 155 -8.95 -12.18 2.49
C ALA A 155 -10.39 -12.61 2.78
N LEU A 156 -11.19 -11.69 3.30
CA LEU A 156 -12.54 -11.97 3.78
C LEU A 156 -13.55 -11.00 3.17
N LYS A 157 -14.78 -11.48 3.04
CA LYS A 157 -15.91 -10.68 2.57
C LYS A 157 -17.17 -11.04 3.34
N ASN A 158 -18.08 -10.09 3.51
CA ASN A 158 -19.41 -10.39 3.97
C ASN A 158 -20.35 -10.54 2.75
N GLY A 159 -21.09 -11.60 2.74
CA GLY A 159 -22.09 -11.84 1.69
C GLY A 159 -21.60 -12.51 0.43
#